data_71d8d389241506335c64b6fc466fb6af
#
_entry.id   71d8d389241506335c64b6fc466fb6af
#
_cell.length_a   1.000
_cell.length_b   1.000
_cell.length_c   1.000
_cell.angle_alpha   90.00
_cell.angle_beta   90.00
_cell.angle_gamma   90.00
#
_symmetry.space_group_name_H-M   'P 1'
#
loop_
_entity.id
_entity.type
_entity.pdbx_description
1 polymer ?
#
loop_
_entity_poly.entity_id
_entity_poly.type
_entity_poly.pdbx_seq_one_letter_code
_entity_poly.pdbx_strand_id
1 'polypeptide(L)'
;MKQGLFFRSLAAVFAMLLLIGISGCNSLSSQNRLVGLGATAGQPGAAIFVSQQAPVMASLLVNPDKLQALERDGELSKLKTSLLASTDVDYKQDIQPWLGNEITLAVTTLDIDRDPTNGRQPGYLIALATKKPEKSREFVDLLFSKRAIAGANLTTEQYKGVKLIYDDAQPEKLLAGAAVGDEFVLFANDPKVLREAINNVQAPDLNLNASSKYQQAIKQLPKGALATAFLNLPRVAEWQGLKLPEDTTYDSEIISLVLANKGLLAETTLVAKAETLPPLEQLSKPVDALQYIPASAGLAIAGTNLSNLGNSNLAQFWQQVTAALSGSNQNVVSQLLQPVQGLDINLKEDIFSWVQGEYAIGLLPRPEQANPDFIFVVEKTEATPAGISRLDAIASSKGLTLNTFDLDKQNISAWTQIKAAKVANAQKPGKYKIEAKVYGVHTTQGNYEIFASNLETMNEVLNAKDNSLSSDRKFRNNIAAIPQPNQGYVFLDWATSREILENQLPILKLAEILAKPFFQNLRSLTISSYDGDTGLFKGGIFFQLDSL
;
A
#
# COMPACT_ATOMS: atom_id res chain seq x y z
N MET A 1 -0.30 27.36 -0.27
CA MET A 1 -0.82 26.32 0.67
C MET A 1 -2.16 25.70 0.25
N LYS A 2 -3.09 26.40 -0.42
CA LYS A 2 -4.41 25.86 -0.85
C LYS A 2 -4.41 25.03 -2.14
N GLN A 3 -3.52 25.30 -3.10
CA GLN A 3 -3.37 24.47 -4.32
C GLN A 3 -2.90 23.06 -4.02
N GLY A 4 -1.98 22.90 -3.07
CA GLY A 4 -1.54 21.56 -2.64
C GLY A 4 -2.65 20.70 -2.04
N LEU A 5 -3.71 21.32 -1.49
CA LEU A 5 -4.85 20.59 -0.92
C LEU A 5 -5.79 20.05 -2.01
N PHE A 6 -6.06 20.83 -3.05
CA PHE A 6 -6.94 20.42 -4.16
C PHE A 6 -6.36 19.25 -4.95
N PHE A 7 -5.07 19.26 -5.23
CA PHE A 7 -4.43 18.18 -5.99
C PHE A 7 -3.97 16.99 -5.13
N ARG A 8 -3.67 17.21 -3.85
CA ARG A 8 -3.62 16.10 -2.87
C ARG A 8 -4.97 15.42 -2.73
N SER A 9 -6.05 16.22 -2.77
CA SER A 9 -7.42 15.69 -2.86
C SER A 9 -7.65 14.97 -4.17
N LEU A 10 -7.15 15.48 -5.30
CA LEU A 10 -7.38 14.88 -6.63
C LEU A 10 -6.57 13.59 -6.81
N ALA A 11 -5.32 13.51 -6.33
CA ALA A 11 -4.53 12.27 -6.31
C ALA A 11 -5.09 11.26 -5.30
N ALA A 12 -5.52 11.71 -4.12
CA ALA A 12 -6.23 10.90 -3.15
C ALA A 12 -7.59 10.46 -3.68
N VAL A 13 -8.30 11.33 -4.39
CA VAL A 13 -9.58 11.04 -5.05
C VAL A 13 -9.38 10.09 -6.23
N PHE A 14 -8.29 10.20 -6.98
CA PHE A 14 -7.96 9.24 -8.04
C PHE A 14 -7.61 7.86 -7.47
N ALA A 15 -6.80 7.80 -6.42
CA ALA A 15 -6.56 6.59 -5.65
C ALA A 15 -7.86 6.03 -5.04
N MET A 16 -8.76 6.90 -4.57
CA MET A 16 -10.09 6.54 -4.08
C MET A 16 -11.04 6.09 -5.18
N LEU A 17 -11.06 6.74 -6.35
CA LEU A 17 -11.84 6.30 -7.51
C LEU A 17 -11.49 4.86 -7.87
N LEU A 18 -10.20 4.51 -7.78
CA LEU A 18 -9.70 3.15 -7.97
C LEU A 18 -10.21 2.19 -6.89
N LEU A 19 -10.27 2.65 -5.64
CA LEU A 19 -10.66 1.81 -4.50
C LEU A 19 -12.19 1.73 -4.31
N ILE A 20 -12.93 2.82 -4.56
CA ILE A 20 -14.38 2.91 -4.35
C ILE A 20 -15.16 2.27 -5.49
N GLY A 21 -14.75 2.49 -6.75
CA GLY A 21 -15.44 1.96 -7.92
C GLY A 21 -15.49 0.43 -7.99
N ILE A 22 -14.66 -0.23 -7.20
CA ILE A 22 -14.48 -1.69 -7.22
C ILE A 22 -15.07 -2.37 -5.98
N SER A 23 -15.39 -1.62 -4.92
CA SER A 23 -15.93 -2.18 -3.67
C SER A 23 -17.34 -2.78 -3.78
N GLY A 24 -18.03 -2.57 -4.89
CA GLY A 24 -19.41 -3.03 -5.15
C GLY A 24 -19.54 -4.31 -5.99
N CYS A 25 -18.46 -4.94 -6.43
CA CYS A 25 -18.48 -6.04 -7.40
C CYS A 25 -18.84 -7.40 -6.80
N ASN A 26 -20.12 -7.71 -6.70
CA ASN A 26 -20.60 -8.98 -6.12
C ASN A 26 -20.76 -10.15 -7.11
N SER A 27 -20.32 -10.07 -8.36
CA SER A 27 -20.66 -11.10 -9.36
C SER A 27 -19.58 -11.43 -10.40
N LEU A 28 -18.32 -11.08 -10.16
CA LEU A 28 -17.24 -11.35 -11.10
C LEU A 28 -16.47 -12.63 -10.75
N SER A 29 -17.09 -13.77 -10.93
CA SER A 29 -16.48 -15.09 -10.70
C SER A 29 -15.76 -15.67 -11.92
N SER A 30 -15.32 -14.88 -12.90
CA SER A 30 -14.53 -15.44 -14.00
C SER A 30 -13.66 -14.38 -14.72
N GLN A 31 -12.41 -14.74 -14.99
CA GLN A 31 -11.47 -14.00 -15.85
C GLN A 31 -12.07 -13.62 -17.23
N ASN A 32 -13.08 -14.34 -17.73
CA ASN A 32 -13.73 -14.09 -19.00
C ASN A 32 -14.58 -12.80 -19.03
N ARG A 33 -14.98 -12.25 -17.88
CA ARG A 33 -15.74 -11.00 -17.82
C ARG A 33 -14.85 -9.76 -17.87
N LEU A 34 -13.58 -9.87 -17.49
CA LEU A 34 -12.62 -8.75 -17.58
C LEU A 34 -12.34 -8.33 -19.02
N VAL A 35 -12.35 -9.28 -19.96
CA VAL A 35 -12.24 -9.01 -21.40
C VAL A 35 -13.42 -8.14 -21.90
N GLY A 36 -14.60 -8.27 -21.29
CA GLY A 36 -15.77 -7.45 -21.59
C GLY A 36 -15.71 -6.01 -21.05
N LEU A 37 -14.83 -5.71 -20.07
CA LEU A 37 -14.64 -4.35 -19.55
C LEU A 37 -13.89 -3.44 -20.52
N GLY A 38 -13.27 -4.01 -21.59
CA GLY A 38 -12.56 -3.25 -22.62
C GLY A 38 -11.37 -2.51 -22.04
N ALA A 39 -10.70 -3.11 -21.03
CA ALA A 39 -9.37 -2.69 -20.64
C ALA A 39 -8.49 -2.78 -21.90
N THR A 40 -7.99 -1.64 -22.36
CA THR A 40 -7.01 -1.60 -23.43
C THR A 40 -5.79 -2.43 -22.99
N ALA A 41 -5.14 -3.10 -23.92
CA ALA A 41 -4.01 -3.98 -23.61
C ALA A 41 -2.84 -3.17 -23.00
N GLY A 42 -3.00 -2.79 -21.77
CA GLY A 42 -1.94 -2.65 -20.77
C GLY A 42 -1.15 -1.35 -20.67
N GLN A 43 -1.09 -0.45 -21.65
CA GLN A 43 -0.20 0.73 -21.52
C GLN A 43 -0.99 2.04 -21.63
N PRO A 44 -0.74 3.02 -20.69
CA PRO A 44 -1.31 4.35 -20.81
C PRO A 44 -0.85 5.07 -22.07
N GLY A 45 -1.79 5.44 -22.96
CA GLY A 45 -1.48 6.22 -24.17
C GLY A 45 -1.04 7.64 -23.83
N ALA A 46 -1.50 8.19 -22.72
CA ALA A 46 -1.15 9.55 -22.28
C ALA A 46 0.32 9.72 -21.84
N ALA A 47 1.10 8.64 -21.72
CA ALA A 47 2.54 8.73 -21.37
C ALA A 47 3.35 9.58 -22.37
N ILE A 48 2.89 9.75 -23.60
CA ILE A 48 3.49 10.62 -24.61
C ILE A 48 3.42 12.12 -24.28
N PHE A 49 2.45 12.52 -23.45
CA PHE A 49 2.29 13.91 -23.01
C PHE A 49 3.12 14.26 -21.77
N VAL A 50 3.59 13.25 -21.07
CA VAL A 50 4.25 13.39 -19.75
C VAL A 50 5.76 13.36 -19.93
N SER A 51 6.47 14.29 -19.27
CA SER A 51 7.94 14.33 -19.31
C SER A 51 8.55 13.12 -18.59
N GLN A 52 9.74 12.67 -19.06
CA GLN A 52 10.55 11.69 -18.32
C GLN A 52 10.93 12.12 -16.90
N GLN A 53 10.94 13.45 -16.66
CA GLN A 53 11.25 14.03 -15.35
C GLN A 53 10.01 14.18 -14.44
N ALA A 54 8.85 13.78 -14.90
CA ALA A 54 7.63 13.89 -14.13
C ALA A 54 7.72 13.05 -12.84
N PRO A 55 7.34 13.60 -11.68
CA PRO A 55 7.31 12.87 -10.41
C PRO A 55 6.34 11.70 -10.43
N VAL A 56 5.13 11.92 -10.97
CA VAL A 56 4.02 10.96 -10.90
C VAL A 56 3.17 11.03 -12.17
N MET A 57 2.81 9.85 -12.68
CA MET A 57 1.74 9.69 -13.66
C MET A 57 0.84 8.54 -13.19
N ALA A 58 -0.46 8.78 -13.07
CA ALA A 58 -1.46 7.78 -12.68
C ALA A 58 -2.56 7.72 -13.72
N SER A 59 -2.90 6.51 -14.18
CA SER A 59 -3.86 6.26 -15.25
C SER A 59 -4.92 5.25 -14.84
N LEU A 60 -6.19 5.61 -14.99
CA LEU A 60 -7.31 4.68 -15.03
C LEU A 60 -7.42 4.16 -16.45
N LEU A 61 -7.39 2.84 -16.66
CA LEU A 61 -7.34 2.19 -17.95
C LEU A 61 -8.70 1.57 -18.37
N VAL A 62 -9.74 1.95 -17.68
CA VAL A 62 -11.10 1.47 -17.92
C VAL A 62 -12.08 2.64 -17.86
N ASN A 63 -13.11 2.61 -18.73
CA ASN A 63 -14.12 3.65 -18.70
C ASN A 63 -14.87 3.66 -17.35
N PRO A 64 -14.99 4.82 -16.67
CA PRO A 64 -15.65 4.93 -15.39
C PRO A 64 -17.09 4.42 -15.33
N ASP A 65 -17.81 4.44 -16.46
CA ASP A 65 -19.19 3.93 -16.52
C ASP A 65 -19.27 2.41 -16.41
N LYS A 66 -18.22 1.72 -16.89
CA LYS A 66 -18.10 0.27 -16.73
C LYS A 66 -17.82 -0.10 -15.27
N LEU A 67 -17.03 0.70 -14.55
CA LEU A 67 -16.82 0.55 -13.11
C LEU A 67 -18.13 0.81 -12.36
N GLN A 68 -18.90 1.83 -12.75
CA GLN A 68 -20.18 2.14 -12.12
C GLN A 68 -21.20 1.00 -12.27
N ALA A 69 -21.17 0.25 -13.38
CA ALA A 69 -22.03 -0.92 -13.58
C ALA A 69 -21.72 -2.07 -12.60
N LEU A 70 -20.56 -2.04 -11.96
CA LEU A 70 -20.12 -3.01 -10.96
C LEU A 70 -20.44 -2.56 -9.53
N GLU A 71 -20.90 -1.33 -9.34
CA GLU A 71 -21.14 -0.71 -8.04
C GLU A 71 -22.59 -0.90 -7.58
N ARG A 72 -22.80 -1.16 -6.27
CA ARG A 72 -24.15 -1.31 -5.68
C ARG A 72 -24.74 0.00 -5.16
N ASP A 73 -23.92 0.86 -4.54
CA ASP A 73 -24.40 1.95 -3.69
C ASP A 73 -24.35 3.34 -4.33
N GLY A 74 -23.97 3.44 -5.60
CA GLY A 74 -23.90 4.72 -6.33
C GLY A 74 -22.82 5.69 -5.81
N GLU A 75 -21.82 5.22 -5.08
CA GLU A 75 -20.75 6.05 -4.51
C GLU A 75 -19.89 6.70 -5.61
N LEU A 76 -19.61 5.98 -6.71
CA LEU A 76 -18.90 6.52 -7.85
C LEU A 76 -19.69 7.65 -8.52
N SER A 77 -21.03 7.51 -8.57
CA SER A 77 -21.92 8.56 -9.06
C SER A 77 -21.88 9.80 -8.17
N LYS A 78 -21.95 9.62 -6.86
CA LYS A 78 -21.83 10.72 -5.86
C LYS A 78 -20.49 11.43 -5.99
N LEU A 79 -19.41 10.66 -6.18
CA LEU A 79 -18.06 11.21 -6.32
C LEU A 79 -17.93 12.00 -7.64
N LYS A 80 -18.42 11.47 -8.78
CA LYS A 80 -18.45 12.20 -10.05
C LYS A 80 -19.21 13.53 -9.90
N THR A 81 -20.37 13.51 -9.24
CA THR A 81 -21.17 14.70 -8.97
C THR A 81 -20.43 15.69 -8.06
N SER A 82 -19.80 15.21 -7.00
CA SER A 82 -19.03 16.05 -6.07
C SER A 82 -17.81 16.70 -6.72
N LEU A 83 -17.09 15.98 -7.57
CA LEU A 83 -15.91 16.50 -8.29
C LEU A 83 -16.30 17.59 -9.31
N LEU A 84 -17.46 17.50 -9.91
CA LEU A 84 -17.94 18.43 -10.91
C LEU A 84 -18.84 19.52 -10.34
N ALA A 85 -19.25 19.45 -9.07
CA ALA A 85 -20.20 20.36 -8.44
C ALA A 85 -19.85 21.85 -8.52
N SER A 86 -18.56 22.19 -8.66
CA SER A 86 -18.08 23.57 -8.79
C SER A 86 -17.83 24.01 -10.23
N THR A 87 -18.16 23.16 -11.24
CA THR A 87 -17.73 23.37 -12.63
C THR A 87 -18.87 23.68 -13.60
N ASP A 88 -20.13 23.60 -13.17
CA ASP A 88 -21.32 23.64 -14.04
C ASP A 88 -21.29 22.63 -15.20
N VAL A 89 -20.55 21.53 -15.04
CA VAL A 89 -20.44 20.43 -16.00
C VAL A 89 -21.25 19.24 -15.53
N ASP A 90 -22.15 18.72 -16.37
CA ASP A 90 -22.87 17.48 -16.12
C ASP A 90 -22.12 16.29 -16.72
N TYR A 91 -21.75 15.32 -15.87
CA TYR A 91 -20.98 14.16 -16.33
C TYR A 91 -21.70 13.38 -17.44
N LYS A 92 -23.02 13.12 -17.30
CA LYS A 92 -23.78 12.30 -18.23
C LYS A 92 -24.01 13.00 -19.58
N GLN A 93 -24.22 14.32 -19.54
CA GLN A 93 -24.51 15.11 -20.73
C GLN A 93 -23.24 15.58 -21.43
N ASP A 94 -22.26 16.06 -20.66
CA ASP A 94 -21.12 16.79 -21.18
C ASP A 94 -19.85 15.91 -21.36
N ILE A 95 -19.66 14.84 -20.56
CA ILE A 95 -18.42 14.03 -20.56
C ILE A 95 -18.64 12.61 -21.07
N GLN A 96 -19.61 11.89 -20.52
CA GLN A 96 -19.88 10.48 -20.82
C GLN A 96 -20.02 10.15 -22.33
N PRO A 97 -20.63 11.02 -23.17
CA PRO A 97 -20.84 10.70 -24.59
C PRO A 97 -19.55 10.49 -25.38
N TRP A 98 -18.46 11.13 -24.98
CA TRP A 98 -17.19 11.11 -25.70
C TRP A 98 -16.03 10.46 -24.96
N LEU A 99 -16.11 10.34 -23.63
CA LEU A 99 -15.04 9.78 -22.81
C LEU A 99 -14.71 8.34 -23.22
N GLY A 100 -13.44 8.09 -23.47
CA GLY A 100 -12.86 6.79 -23.79
C GLY A 100 -12.57 5.92 -22.56
N ASN A 101 -11.56 5.07 -22.67
CA ASN A 101 -11.19 4.10 -21.61
C ASN A 101 -10.01 4.56 -20.74
N GLU A 102 -9.42 5.73 -21.02
CA GLU A 102 -8.28 6.21 -20.25
C GLU A 102 -8.55 7.60 -19.67
N ILE A 103 -8.23 7.74 -18.38
CA ILE A 103 -8.13 9.01 -17.66
C ILE A 103 -6.77 9.01 -16.99
N THR A 104 -5.91 9.95 -17.36
CA THR A 104 -4.55 10.07 -16.78
C THR A 104 -4.40 11.40 -16.06
N LEU A 105 -3.80 11.34 -14.90
CA LEU A 105 -3.35 12.47 -14.09
C LEU A 105 -1.83 12.42 -13.97
N ALA A 106 -1.16 13.55 -14.16
CA ALA A 106 0.28 13.66 -13.98
C ALA A 106 0.67 14.93 -13.23
N VAL A 107 1.69 14.82 -12.41
CA VAL A 107 2.51 15.94 -11.97
C VAL A 107 3.68 16.02 -12.93
N THR A 108 3.67 17.01 -13.83
CA THR A 108 4.62 17.07 -14.95
C THR A 108 5.92 17.78 -14.56
N THR A 109 5.82 18.75 -13.66
CA THR A 109 6.96 19.51 -13.11
C THR A 109 6.67 19.88 -11.66
N LEU A 110 7.74 20.07 -10.88
CA LEU A 110 7.63 20.57 -9.50
C LEU A 110 7.50 22.10 -9.42
N ASP A 111 7.87 22.77 -10.51
CA ASP A 111 7.84 24.24 -10.58
C ASP A 111 7.68 24.68 -12.04
N ILE A 112 6.55 25.32 -12.36
CA ILE A 112 6.17 25.72 -13.72
C ILE A 112 7.04 26.86 -14.23
N ASP A 113 7.38 27.82 -13.38
CA ASP A 113 8.15 29.00 -13.78
C ASP A 113 9.64 28.87 -13.52
N ARG A 114 10.05 27.81 -12.80
CA ARG A 114 11.43 27.53 -12.44
C ARG A 114 12.10 28.65 -11.63
N ASP A 115 11.29 29.43 -10.91
CA ASP A 115 11.77 30.49 -10.04
C ASP A 115 11.71 30.06 -8.56
N PRO A 116 12.86 29.68 -7.95
CA PRO A 116 12.86 29.20 -6.56
C PRO A 116 12.50 30.29 -5.53
N THR A 117 12.45 31.57 -5.93
CA THR A 117 12.22 32.67 -5.00
C THR A 117 10.76 32.89 -4.65
N ASN A 118 9.83 32.46 -5.50
CA ASN A 118 8.38 32.64 -5.29
C ASN A 118 7.69 31.36 -4.76
N GLY A 119 8.46 30.31 -4.47
CA GLY A 119 7.97 29.01 -4.03
C GLY A 119 7.63 28.08 -5.18
N ARG A 120 7.43 26.80 -4.87
CA ARG A 120 7.15 25.78 -5.89
C ARG A 120 5.72 25.86 -6.38
N GLN A 121 5.55 25.91 -7.70
CA GLN A 121 4.28 25.88 -8.42
C GLN A 121 4.20 24.61 -9.28
N PRO A 122 3.69 23.48 -8.75
CA PRO A 122 3.64 22.23 -9.51
C PRO A 122 2.73 22.31 -10.72
N GLY A 123 3.19 21.74 -11.84
CA GLY A 123 2.41 21.58 -13.05
C GLY A 123 1.59 20.30 -13.03
N TYR A 124 0.29 20.43 -13.25
CA TYR A 124 -0.65 19.31 -13.26
C TYR A 124 -1.27 19.15 -14.64
N LEU A 125 -1.31 17.94 -15.13
CA LEU A 125 -1.91 17.56 -16.41
C LEU A 125 -2.98 16.51 -16.18
N ILE A 126 -4.13 16.71 -16.80
CA ILE A 126 -5.18 15.71 -16.95
C ILE A 126 -5.30 15.36 -18.44
N ALA A 127 -5.19 14.10 -18.81
CA ALA A 127 -5.41 13.61 -20.16
C ALA A 127 -6.60 12.65 -20.16
N LEU A 128 -7.59 12.94 -21.01
CA LEU A 128 -8.82 12.17 -21.16
C LEU A 128 -8.83 11.59 -22.58
N ALA A 129 -8.79 10.28 -22.68
CA ALA A 129 -8.96 9.64 -23.99
C ALA A 129 -10.37 9.86 -24.52
N THR A 130 -10.51 10.09 -25.81
CA THR A 130 -11.81 10.26 -26.46
C THR A 130 -12.15 9.09 -27.38
N LYS A 131 -13.42 8.70 -27.39
CA LYS A 131 -14.00 7.77 -28.36
C LYS A 131 -14.80 8.49 -29.47
N LYS A 132 -14.95 9.83 -29.34
CA LYS A 132 -15.67 10.69 -30.28
C LYS A 132 -15.01 12.06 -30.37
N PRO A 133 -14.01 12.23 -31.26
CA PRO A 133 -13.18 13.43 -31.33
C PRO A 133 -13.96 14.72 -31.48
N GLU A 134 -14.97 14.75 -32.30
CA GLU A 134 -15.79 15.94 -32.55
C GLU A 134 -16.49 16.41 -31.27
N LYS A 135 -17.15 15.45 -30.57
CA LYS A 135 -17.86 15.78 -29.32
C LYS A 135 -16.91 16.22 -28.19
N SER A 136 -15.72 15.70 -28.18
CA SER A 136 -14.71 16.13 -27.18
C SER A 136 -14.19 17.53 -27.46
N ARG A 137 -14.05 17.94 -28.75
CA ARG A 137 -13.75 19.32 -29.15
C ARG A 137 -14.89 20.26 -28.78
N GLU A 138 -16.12 19.89 -29.11
CA GLU A 138 -17.33 20.65 -28.70
C GLU A 138 -17.38 20.84 -27.18
N PHE A 139 -17.03 19.83 -26.42
CA PHE A 139 -16.98 19.92 -24.95
C PHE A 139 -15.95 20.93 -24.46
N VAL A 140 -14.74 20.94 -25.02
CA VAL A 140 -13.70 21.93 -24.67
C VAL A 140 -14.20 23.35 -24.93
N ASP A 141 -14.76 23.58 -26.12
CA ASP A 141 -15.31 24.90 -26.49
C ASP A 141 -16.48 25.31 -25.57
N LEU A 142 -17.38 24.38 -25.25
CA LEU A 142 -18.50 24.61 -24.32
C LEU A 142 -18.04 24.96 -22.91
N LEU A 143 -17.08 24.19 -22.38
CA LEU A 143 -16.52 24.41 -21.04
C LEU A 143 -15.95 25.83 -20.90
N PHE A 144 -15.14 26.25 -21.86
CA PHE A 144 -14.55 27.58 -21.83
C PHE A 144 -15.58 28.69 -22.12
N SER A 145 -16.58 28.44 -22.98
CA SER A 145 -17.70 29.37 -23.18
C SER A 145 -18.50 29.61 -21.88
N LYS A 146 -18.81 28.54 -21.13
CA LYS A 146 -19.46 28.67 -19.80
C LYS A 146 -18.60 29.50 -18.82
N ARG A 147 -17.27 29.29 -18.82
CA ARG A 147 -16.36 30.09 -18.00
C ARG A 147 -16.32 31.58 -18.39
N ALA A 148 -16.35 31.87 -19.70
CA ALA A 148 -16.44 33.25 -20.18
C ALA A 148 -17.75 33.94 -19.75
N ILE A 149 -18.88 33.22 -19.83
CA ILE A 149 -20.18 33.71 -19.34
C ILE A 149 -20.12 34.00 -17.83
N ALA A 150 -19.40 33.15 -17.09
CA ALA A 150 -19.17 33.32 -15.65
C ALA A 150 -18.13 34.45 -15.32
N GLY A 151 -17.63 35.17 -16.33
CA GLY A 151 -16.74 36.33 -16.16
C GLY A 151 -15.25 36.00 -16.29
N ALA A 152 -14.86 34.81 -16.76
CA ALA A 152 -13.45 34.51 -17.03
C ALA A 152 -12.96 35.27 -18.30
N ASN A 153 -11.76 35.78 -18.25
CA ASN A 153 -11.10 36.39 -19.39
C ASN A 153 -10.32 35.33 -20.15
N LEU A 154 -10.82 34.93 -21.33
CA LEU A 154 -10.25 33.81 -22.10
C LEU A 154 -9.21 34.30 -23.11
N THR A 155 -8.12 33.57 -23.19
CA THR A 155 -7.13 33.67 -24.25
C THR A 155 -7.16 32.40 -25.10
N THR A 156 -7.14 32.56 -26.44
CA THR A 156 -7.01 31.47 -27.39
C THR A 156 -5.67 31.61 -28.12
N GLU A 157 -4.94 30.50 -28.19
CA GLU A 157 -3.61 30.43 -28.82
C GLU A 157 -3.53 29.25 -29.77
N GLN A 158 -2.87 29.45 -30.92
CA GLN A 158 -2.46 28.34 -31.79
C GLN A 158 -1.01 27.96 -31.46
N TYR A 159 -0.81 26.77 -30.91
CA TYR A 159 0.51 26.26 -30.56
C TYR A 159 0.80 24.98 -31.28
N LYS A 160 1.75 25.01 -32.24
CA LYS A 160 2.17 23.84 -33.02
C LYS A 160 0.99 23.05 -33.64
N GLY A 161 0.01 23.78 -34.18
CA GLY A 161 -1.17 23.19 -34.81
C GLY A 161 -2.31 22.78 -33.86
N VAL A 162 -2.13 22.98 -32.55
CA VAL A 162 -3.16 22.69 -31.54
C VAL A 162 -3.75 24.00 -31.03
N LYS A 163 -5.11 24.07 -30.96
CA LYS A 163 -5.82 25.19 -30.35
C LYS A 163 -5.82 25.03 -28.83
N LEU A 164 -5.17 25.94 -28.12
CA LEU A 164 -5.20 26.05 -26.67
C LEU A 164 -6.21 27.14 -26.28
N ILE A 165 -7.03 26.87 -25.27
CA ILE A 165 -7.90 27.85 -24.66
C ILE A 165 -7.57 27.86 -23.16
N TYR A 166 -7.35 29.05 -22.61
CA TYR A 166 -7.08 29.18 -21.18
C TYR A 166 -7.68 30.47 -20.63
N ASP A 167 -7.99 30.45 -19.35
CA ASP A 167 -8.47 31.64 -18.69
C ASP A 167 -7.29 32.36 -18.01
N ASP A 168 -7.28 33.69 -18.14
CA ASP A 168 -6.25 34.56 -17.56
C ASP A 168 -6.65 34.98 -16.13
N ALA A 169 -7.22 34.06 -15.38
CA ALA A 169 -7.65 34.29 -14.01
C ALA A 169 -6.47 34.24 -13.03
N GLN A 170 -6.78 34.50 -11.76
CA GLN A 170 -5.81 34.35 -10.68
C GLN A 170 -5.22 32.92 -10.71
N PRO A 171 -3.92 32.74 -10.40
CA PRO A 171 -3.22 31.44 -10.52
C PRO A 171 -3.95 30.27 -9.87
N GLU A 172 -4.75 30.51 -8.84
CA GLU A 172 -5.51 29.49 -8.11
C GLU A 172 -6.72 28.95 -8.88
N LYS A 173 -7.20 29.64 -9.91
CA LYS A 173 -8.38 29.31 -10.72
C LYS A 173 -8.05 29.08 -12.20
N LEU A 174 -6.78 29.22 -12.56
CA LEU A 174 -6.34 29.07 -13.93
C LEU A 174 -6.60 27.65 -14.43
N LEU A 175 -7.26 27.56 -15.56
CA LEU A 175 -7.50 26.30 -16.27
C LEU A 175 -7.11 26.53 -17.74
N ALA A 176 -6.32 25.63 -18.27
CA ALA A 176 -6.01 25.56 -19.69
C ALA A 176 -6.53 24.23 -20.25
N GLY A 177 -7.01 24.25 -21.51
CA GLY A 177 -7.55 23.06 -22.17
C GLY A 177 -7.21 23.03 -23.65
N ALA A 178 -7.08 21.82 -24.20
CA ALA A 178 -6.83 21.57 -25.60
C ALA A 178 -7.33 20.19 -26.02
N ALA A 179 -7.89 20.07 -27.23
CA ALA A 179 -8.05 18.77 -27.88
C ALA A 179 -6.81 18.50 -28.75
N VAL A 180 -6.14 17.38 -28.52
CA VAL A 180 -4.89 17.03 -29.19
C VAL A 180 -5.10 15.79 -30.07
N GLY A 181 -4.98 15.99 -31.35
CA GLY A 181 -5.33 14.96 -32.35
C GLY A 181 -6.79 14.54 -32.23
N ASP A 182 -7.04 13.25 -32.50
CA ASP A 182 -8.36 12.62 -32.43
C ASP A 182 -8.49 11.67 -31.23
N GLU A 183 -7.50 11.67 -30.32
CA GLU A 183 -7.39 10.67 -29.28
C GLU A 183 -7.51 11.23 -27.86
N PHE A 184 -7.11 12.48 -27.61
CA PHE A 184 -7.05 13.02 -26.26
C PHE A 184 -7.58 14.45 -26.13
N VAL A 185 -8.18 14.72 -24.98
CA VAL A 185 -8.41 16.08 -24.46
C VAL A 185 -7.50 16.28 -23.26
N LEU A 186 -6.77 17.38 -23.24
CA LEU A 186 -5.85 17.75 -22.18
C LEU A 186 -6.39 18.94 -21.39
N PHE A 187 -6.25 18.89 -20.07
CA PHE A 187 -6.45 20.03 -19.18
C PHE A 187 -5.23 20.18 -18.29
N ALA A 188 -4.90 21.45 -17.94
CA ALA A 188 -3.79 21.75 -17.07
C ALA A 188 -4.10 22.99 -16.22
N ASN A 189 -3.35 23.11 -15.12
CA ASN A 189 -3.41 24.29 -14.24
C ASN A 189 -2.61 25.50 -14.78
N ASP A 190 -1.93 25.35 -15.90
CA ASP A 190 -1.18 26.43 -16.56
C ASP A 190 -1.01 26.13 -18.05
N PRO A 191 -1.13 27.12 -18.98
CA PRO A 191 -0.91 26.90 -20.40
C PRO A 191 0.52 26.46 -20.74
N LYS A 192 1.53 26.76 -19.93
CA LYS A 192 2.90 26.26 -20.11
C LYS A 192 2.94 24.73 -20.01
N VAL A 193 2.16 24.13 -19.11
CA VAL A 193 2.05 22.66 -18.97
C VAL A 193 1.48 22.03 -20.24
N LEU A 194 0.45 22.62 -20.84
CA LEU A 194 -0.07 22.15 -22.12
C LEU A 194 0.94 22.27 -23.27
N ARG A 195 1.68 23.39 -23.33
CA ARG A 195 2.74 23.57 -24.34
C ARG A 195 3.84 22.53 -24.17
N GLU A 196 4.24 22.22 -22.92
CA GLU A 196 5.21 21.16 -22.65
C GLU A 196 4.66 19.77 -23.05
N ALA A 197 3.40 19.47 -22.75
CA ALA A 197 2.77 18.22 -23.18
C ALA A 197 2.76 18.05 -24.69
N ILE A 198 2.45 19.11 -25.47
CA ILE A 198 2.50 19.11 -26.92
C ILE A 198 3.96 18.95 -27.42
N ASN A 199 4.92 19.61 -26.76
CA ASN A 199 6.34 19.47 -27.08
C ASN A 199 6.82 18.02 -26.88
N ASN A 200 6.39 17.36 -25.80
CA ASN A 200 6.73 15.97 -25.52
C ASN A 200 6.27 15.00 -26.61
N VAL A 201 5.11 15.25 -27.23
CA VAL A 201 4.62 14.45 -28.39
C VAL A 201 5.52 14.66 -29.62
N GLN A 202 5.96 15.91 -29.86
CA GLN A 202 6.79 16.24 -31.04
C GLN A 202 8.28 15.89 -30.88
N ALA A 203 8.73 15.76 -29.63
CA ALA A 203 10.08 15.33 -29.29
C ALA A 203 10.02 14.04 -28.43
N PRO A 204 9.82 12.87 -29.06
CA PRO A 204 9.56 11.61 -28.35
C PRO A 204 10.61 11.29 -27.28
N ASP A 205 11.87 11.68 -27.49
CA ASP A 205 12.96 11.43 -26.54
C ASP A 205 12.78 12.16 -25.19
N LEU A 206 11.85 13.13 -25.12
CA LEU A 206 11.57 13.88 -23.89
C LEU A 206 10.41 13.30 -23.09
N ASN A 207 9.58 12.49 -23.70
CA ASN A 207 8.38 11.97 -23.03
C ASN A 207 8.66 10.68 -22.25
N LEU A 208 7.76 10.40 -21.30
CA LEU A 208 7.87 9.25 -20.40
C LEU A 208 7.88 7.92 -21.16
N ASN A 209 7.16 7.82 -22.27
CA ASN A 209 7.11 6.60 -23.08
C ASN A 209 8.48 6.21 -23.68
N ALA A 210 9.41 7.17 -23.87
CA ALA A 210 10.78 6.90 -24.31
C ALA A 210 11.73 6.52 -23.15
N SER A 211 11.31 6.68 -21.91
CA SER A 211 12.13 6.31 -20.76
C SER A 211 12.35 4.79 -20.69
N SER A 212 13.61 4.35 -20.71
CA SER A 212 13.96 2.92 -20.60
C SER A 212 13.41 2.29 -19.32
N LYS A 213 13.43 3.03 -18.20
CA LYS A 213 12.92 2.59 -16.91
C LYS A 213 11.40 2.46 -16.89
N TYR A 214 10.69 3.43 -17.46
CA TYR A 214 9.27 3.32 -17.67
C TYR A 214 8.92 2.13 -18.56
N GLN A 215 9.62 1.95 -19.67
CA GLN A 215 9.40 0.83 -20.58
C GLN A 215 9.72 -0.54 -19.93
N GLN A 216 10.72 -0.60 -19.07
CA GLN A 216 11.05 -1.80 -18.32
C GLN A 216 9.94 -2.12 -17.30
N ALA A 217 9.46 -1.12 -16.57
CA ALA A 217 8.40 -1.28 -15.59
C ALA A 217 7.04 -1.60 -16.23
N ILE A 218 6.66 -0.88 -17.31
CA ILE A 218 5.35 -1.03 -17.95
C ILE A 218 5.17 -2.41 -18.63
N LYS A 219 6.25 -3.04 -19.08
CA LYS A 219 6.23 -4.41 -19.61
C LYS A 219 5.86 -5.46 -18.56
N GLN A 220 5.99 -5.13 -17.29
CA GLN A 220 5.66 -6.01 -16.18
C GLN A 220 4.19 -5.91 -15.72
N LEU A 221 3.43 -5.00 -16.32
CA LEU A 221 2.03 -4.83 -15.95
C LEU A 221 1.22 -6.12 -16.22
N PRO A 222 0.41 -6.54 -15.26
CA PRO A 222 -0.49 -7.67 -15.44
C PRO A 222 -1.56 -7.35 -16.49
N LYS A 223 -1.94 -8.36 -17.27
CA LYS A 223 -3.03 -8.22 -18.22
C LYS A 223 -4.33 -7.89 -17.49
N GLY A 224 -5.06 -6.89 -17.98
CA GLY A 224 -6.32 -6.48 -17.37
C GLY A 224 -6.17 -5.54 -16.17
N ALA A 225 -5.03 -4.87 -16.03
CA ALA A 225 -4.89 -3.79 -15.05
C ALA A 225 -5.98 -2.74 -15.26
N LEU A 226 -6.70 -2.43 -14.19
CA LEU A 226 -7.74 -1.39 -14.19
C LEU A 226 -7.13 -0.01 -14.10
N ALA A 227 -6.00 0.09 -13.42
CA ALA A 227 -5.26 1.31 -13.21
C ALA A 227 -3.77 1.04 -13.03
N THR A 228 -2.99 2.08 -13.25
CA THR A 228 -1.55 2.07 -13.02
C THR A 228 -1.07 3.42 -12.54
N ALA A 229 -0.01 3.44 -11.73
CA ALA A 229 0.69 4.65 -11.34
C ALA A 229 2.20 4.44 -11.48
N PHE A 230 2.86 5.36 -12.19
CA PHE A 230 4.31 5.41 -12.29
C PHE A 230 4.85 6.51 -11.39
N LEU A 231 5.86 6.20 -10.60
CA LEU A 231 6.52 7.07 -9.64
C LEU A 231 8.02 7.18 -9.99
N ASN A 232 8.49 8.39 -10.20
CA ASN A 232 9.91 8.71 -10.23
C ASN A 232 10.34 9.01 -8.78
N LEU A 233 10.91 8.03 -8.09
CA LEU A 233 11.13 8.10 -6.64
C LEU A 233 11.98 9.30 -6.20
N PRO A 234 13.11 9.66 -6.87
CA PRO A 234 13.85 10.88 -6.57
C PRO A 234 12.99 12.15 -6.68
N ARG A 235 12.16 12.25 -7.72
CA ARG A 235 11.30 13.42 -7.93
C ARG A 235 10.13 13.49 -6.95
N VAL A 236 9.59 12.32 -6.58
CA VAL A 236 8.55 12.24 -5.54
C VAL A 236 9.11 12.67 -4.19
N ALA A 237 10.31 12.21 -3.83
CA ALA A 237 10.97 12.63 -2.59
C ALA A 237 11.24 14.15 -2.59
N GLU A 238 11.76 14.68 -3.70
CA GLU A 238 11.95 16.13 -3.87
C GLU A 238 10.63 16.91 -3.71
N TRP A 239 9.54 16.39 -4.30
CA TRP A 239 8.21 16.99 -4.18
C TRP A 239 7.71 17.03 -2.73
N GLN A 240 7.99 16.00 -1.96
CA GLN A 240 7.64 15.91 -0.54
C GLN A 240 8.61 16.67 0.38
N GLY A 241 9.70 17.24 -0.16
CA GLY A 241 10.75 17.87 0.63
C GLY A 241 11.65 16.89 1.37
N LEU A 242 11.65 15.63 0.96
CA LEU A 242 12.48 14.57 1.52
C LEU A 242 13.78 14.44 0.73
N LYS A 243 14.86 14.05 1.41
CA LYS A 243 16.11 13.63 0.75
C LYS A 243 16.17 12.10 0.78
N LEU A 244 16.23 11.49 -0.40
CA LEU A 244 16.54 10.07 -0.46
C LEU A 244 18.01 9.84 -0.08
N PRO A 245 18.34 8.74 0.61
CA PRO A 245 19.72 8.30 0.78
C PRO A 245 20.41 8.15 -0.58
N GLU A 246 21.70 8.47 -0.66
CA GLU A 246 22.47 8.36 -1.92
C GLU A 246 22.59 6.91 -2.42
N ASP A 247 22.54 5.96 -1.48
CA ASP A 247 22.64 4.52 -1.69
C ASP A 247 21.28 3.83 -1.96
N THR A 248 20.22 4.59 -2.29
CA THR A 248 18.93 3.96 -2.65
C THR A 248 19.09 3.00 -3.83
N THR A 249 18.60 1.79 -3.65
CA THR A 249 18.66 0.71 -4.65
C THR A 249 17.75 0.98 -5.85
N TYR A 250 16.58 1.57 -5.60
CA TYR A 250 15.53 1.78 -6.61
C TYR A 250 15.34 3.26 -6.90
N ASP A 251 15.01 3.57 -8.15
CA ASP A 251 14.75 4.95 -8.58
C ASP A 251 13.37 5.17 -9.21
N SER A 252 12.68 4.11 -9.59
CA SER A 252 11.30 4.21 -10.08
C SER A 252 10.45 3.03 -9.63
N GLU A 253 9.16 3.27 -9.59
CA GLU A 253 8.16 2.31 -9.17
C GLU A 253 6.95 2.40 -10.11
N ILE A 254 6.38 1.25 -10.46
CA ILE A 254 5.07 1.18 -11.09
C ILE A 254 4.14 0.33 -10.21
N ILE A 255 2.98 0.87 -9.94
CA ILE A 255 1.91 0.19 -9.20
C ILE A 255 0.77 -0.08 -10.18
N SER A 256 0.24 -1.28 -10.17
CA SER A 256 -0.96 -1.65 -10.92
C SER A 256 -2.06 -2.17 -10.01
N LEU A 257 -3.30 -1.96 -10.40
CA LEU A 257 -4.47 -2.48 -9.70
C LEU A 257 -5.21 -3.46 -10.59
N VAL A 258 -5.41 -4.68 -10.10
CA VAL A 258 -6.07 -5.77 -10.83
C VAL A 258 -7.22 -6.32 -10.01
N LEU A 259 -8.31 -6.71 -10.68
CA LEU A 259 -9.32 -7.54 -10.03
C LEU A 259 -8.80 -8.96 -9.86
N ALA A 260 -8.89 -9.46 -8.65
CA ALA A 260 -8.60 -10.84 -8.29
C ALA A 260 -9.86 -11.53 -7.73
N ASN A 261 -9.81 -12.84 -7.55
CA ASN A 261 -10.94 -13.56 -6.96
C ASN A 261 -11.19 -13.06 -5.52
N LYS A 262 -12.37 -12.51 -5.26
CA LYS A 262 -12.82 -11.94 -3.97
C LYS A 262 -12.04 -10.73 -3.49
N GLY A 263 -11.40 -9.98 -4.38
CA GLY A 263 -10.67 -8.79 -3.93
C GLY A 263 -9.92 -8.06 -5.02
N LEU A 264 -9.00 -7.23 -4.59
CA LEU A 264 -8.13 -6.41 -5.41
C LEU A 264 -6.68 -6.76 -5.11
N LEU A 265 -5.89 -6.92 -6.16
CA LEU A 265 -4.45 -7.03 -6.05
C LEU A 265 -3.81 -5.73 -6.55
N ALA A 266 -3.13 -5.01 -5.66
CA ALA A 266 -2.22 -3.93 -6.02
C ALA A 266 -0.83 -4.54 -6.17
N GLU A 267 -0.34 -4.67 -7.40
CA GLU A 267 1.02 -5.13 -7.69
C GLU A 267 1.94 -3.94 -7.85
N THR A 268 3.13 -4.04 -7.29
CA THR A 268 4.19 -3.06 -7.44
C THR A 268 5.40 -3.68 -8.13
N THR A 269 6.08 -2.89 -8.96
CA THR A 269 7.38 -3.23 -9.53
C THR A 269 8.33 -2.07 -9.31
N LEU A 270 9.37 -2.30 -8.52
CA LEU A 270 10.47 -1.37 -8.32
C LEU A 270 11.56 -1.64 -9.36
N VAL A 271 12.10 -0.58 -9.95
CA VAL A 271 13.20 -0.64 -10.93
C VAL A 271 14.48 -0.19 -10.24
N ALA A 272 15.48 -1.08 -10.23
CA ALA A 272 16.76 -0.80 -9.62
C ALA A 272 17.62 0.14 -10.46
N LYS A 273 18.51 0.87 -9.79
CA LYS A 273 19.55 1.69 -10.45
C LYS A 273 20.61 0.83 -11.15
N ALA A 274 20.90 -0.34 -10.58
CA ALA A 274 21.85 -1.32 -11.10
C ALA A 274 21.15 -2.63 -11.42
N GLU A 275 21.61 -3.35 -12.44
CA GLU A 275 20.96 -4.57 -12.93
C GLU A 275 21.15 -5.81 -12.06
N THR A 276 22.06 -5.77 -11.08
CA THR A 276 22.35 -6.94 -10.23
C THR A 276 21.79 -6.77 -8.83
N LEU A 277 20.75 -7.55 -8.52
CA LEU A 277 20.25 -7.74 -7.15
C LEU A 277 20.63 -9.15 -6.69
N PRO A 278 20.96 -9.35 -5.40
CA PRO A 278 21.23 -10.69 -4.89
C PRO A 278 19.97 -11.55 -4.99
N PRO A 279 20.11 -12.85 -5.33
CA PRO A 279 18.99 -13.77 -5.31
C PRO A 279 18.45 -13.91 -3.87
N LEU A 280 17.13 -13.97 -3.74
CA LEU A 280 16.45 -14.10 -2.47
C LEU A 280 15.85 -15.50 -2.35
N GLU A 281 15.80 -16.03 -1.13
CA GLU A 281 15.12 -17.28 -0.84
C GLU A 281 13.62 -17.15 -1.14
N GLN A 282 13.09 -18.15 -1.84
CA GLN A 282 11.70 -18.16 -2.29
C GLN A 282 10.94 -19.35 -1.72
N LEU A 283 9.72 -19.08 -1.29
CA LEU A 283 8.78 -20.07 -0.80
C LEU A 283 7.85 -20.51 -1.93
N SER A 284 7.81 -21.80 -2.18
CA SER A 284 6.84 -22.43 -3.11
C SER A 284 5.51 -22.77 -2.44
N LYS A 285 5.45 -22.77 -1.12
CA LYS A 285 4.27 -22.99 -0.27
C LYS A 285 4.36 -22.15 1.00
N PRO A 286 3.25 -21.91 1.72
CA PRO A 286 3.29 -21.31 3.05
C PRO A 286 4.17 -22.12 4.01
N VAL A 287 4.85 -21.43 4.93
CA VAL A 287 5.70 -22.07 5.94
C VAL A 287 4.85 -22.89 6.90
N ASP A 288 5.38 -24.05 7.29
CA ASP A 288 4.69 -24.96 8.19
C ASP A 288 4.59 -24.38 9.64
N ALA A 289 5.42 -23.41 10.00
CA ALA A 289 5.34 -22.66 11.26
C ALA A 289 3.96 -22.00 11.50
N LEU A 290 3.20 -21.66 10.45
CA LEU A 290 1.85 -21.08 10.54
C LEU A 290 0.80 -22.03 11.16
N GLN A 291 1.07 -23.33 11.26
CA GLN A 291 0.18 -24.27 11.94
C GLN A 291 0.05 -24.01 13.45
N TYR A 292 1.00 -23.28 14.02
CA TYR A 292 1.02 -22.90 15.43
C TYR A 292 0.44 -21.51 15.69
N ILE A 293 0.10 -20.74 14.66
CA ILE A 293 -0.57 -19.45 14.81
C ILE A 293 -2.08 -19.67 14.81
N PRO A 294 -2.81 -19.33 15.89
CA PRO A 294 -4.26 -19.44 15.94
C PRO A 294 -4.95 -18.63 14.85
N ALA A 295 -6.08 -19.12 14.34
CA ALA A 295 -6.89 -18.43 13.33
C ALA A 295 -7.46 -17.08 13.82
N SER A 296 -7.47 -16.86 15.14
CA SER A 296 -7.85 -15.59 15.80
C SER A 296 -6.76 -14.50 15.72
N ALA A 297 -5.58 -14.80 15.18
CA ALA A 297 -4.53 -13.81 15.03
C ALA A 297 -4.99 -12.65 14.15
N GLY A 298 -4.87 -11.45 14.68
CA GLY A 298 -5.19 -10.22 13.94
C GLY A 298 -4.12 -9.86 12.93
N LEU A 299 -2.85 -10.17 13.24
CA LEU A 299 -1.70 -10.00 12.36
C LEU A 299 -0.84 -11.26 12.40
N ALA A 300 -0.35 -11.68 11.24
CA ALA A 300 0.69 -12.69 11.14
C ALA A 300 1.77 -12.28 10.14
N ILE A 301 3.02 -12.55 10.49
CA ILE A 301 4.18 -12.39 9.61
C ILE A 301 4.86 -13.75 9.52
N ALA A 302 5.11 -14.24 8.33
CA ALA A 302 5.70 -15.56 8.14
C ALA A 302 6.65 -15.60 6.94
N GLY A 303 7.72 -16.36 7.05
CA GLY A 303 8.74 -16.46 6.02
C GLY A 303 9.89 -17.37 6.45
N THR A 304 11.02 -17.22 5.76
CA THR A 304 12.29 -17.88 6.11
C THR A 304 13.36 -16.83 6.36
N ASN A 305 14.34 -17.18 7.20
CA ASN A 305 15.59 -16.43 7.37
C ASN A 305 15.39 -14.96 7.79
N LEU A 306 14.96 -14.75 9.06
CA LEU A 306 14.81 -13.40 9.64
C LEU A 306 16.12 -12.61 9.69
N SER A 307 17.29 -13.29 9.67
CA SER A 307 18.59 -12.59 9.75
C SER A 307 18.77 -11.59 8.60
N ASN A 308 18.12 -11.84 7.48
CA ASN A 308 18.14 -10.98 6.29
C ASN A 308 16.95 -10.01 6.22
N LEU A 309 16.01 -10.03 7.18
CA LEU A 309 14.78 -9.22 7.11
C LEU A 309 15.08 -7.71 6.96
N GLY A 310 16.09 -7.20 7.68
CA GLY A 310 16.46 -5.77 7.62
C GLY A 310 16.99 -5.32 6.25
N ASN A 311 17.50 -6.25 5.46
CA ASN A 311 18.03 -6.04 4.12
C ASN A 311 17.13 -6.66 3.04
N SER A 312 16.02 -7.30 3.45
CA SER A 312 15.10 -7.93 2.51
C SER A 312 14.34 -6.89 1.69
N ASN A 313 14.01 -7.24 0.46
CA ASN A 313 13.20 -6.39 -0.41
C ASN A 313 11.80 -6.14 0.20
N LEU A 314 11.27 -7.10 0.96
CA LEU A 314 10.00 -6.94 1.69
C LEU A 314 10.09 -5.83 2.74
N ALA A 315 11.18 -5.76 3.51
CA ALA A 315 11.39 -4.69 4.48
C ALA A 315 11.58 -3.34 3.79
N GLN A 316 12.34 -3.28 2.70
CA GLN A 316 12.53 -2.06 1.90
C GLN A 316 11.20 -1.59 1.27
N PHE A 317 10.44 -2.51 0.68
CA PHE A 317 9.10 -2.23 0.16
C PHE A 317 8.17 -1.68 1.26
N TRP A 318 8.16 -2.34 2.41
CA TRP A 318 7.36 -1.90 3.54
C TRP A 318 7.78 -0.53 4.07
N GLN A 319 9.07 -0.26 4.14
CA GLN A 319 9.59 1.08 4.50
C GLN A 319 9.16 2.14 3.49
N GLN A 320 9.20 1.85 2.19
CA GLN A 320 8.77 2.80 1.15
C GLN A 320 7.27 3.07 1.18
N VAL A 321 6.44 2.01 1.30
CA VAL A 321 4.98 2.15 1.43
C VAL A 321 4.63 2.97 2.66
N THR A 322 5.27 2.71 3.79
CA THR A 322 5.00 3.45 5.03
C THR A 322 5.55 4.86 5.03
N ALA A 323 6.72 5.10 4.44
CA ALA A 323 7.27 6.45 4.24
C ALA A 323 6.36 7.28 3.31
N ALA A 324 5.86 6.67 2.24
CA ALA A 324 4.91 7.32 1.32
C ALA A 324 3.56 7.65 2.00
N LEU A 325 3.09 6.80 2.90
CA LEU A 325 1.81 6.98 3.60
C LEU A 325 1.91 7.89 4.83
N SER A 326 3.00 7.80 5.61
CA SER A 326 3.14 8.48 6.90
C SER A 326 4.03 9.72 6.86
N GLY A 327 4.83 9.88 5.81
CA GLY A 327 5.85 10.94 5.73
C GLY A 327 6.99 10.78 6.76
N SER A 328 7.08 9.62 7.42
CA SER A 328 8.11 9.32 8.43
C SER A 328 8.93 8.10 8.04
N ASN A 329 10.25 8.17 8.26
CA ASN A 329 11.17 7.06 8.05
C ASN A 329 11.15 6.02 9.21
N GLN A 330 10.08 5.99 10.01
CA GLN A 330 9.98 5.05 11.11
C GLN A 330 9.70 3.64 10.59
N ASN A 331 10.48 2.68 11.07
CA ASN A 331 10.34 1.28 10.70
C ASN A 331 9.07 0.67 11.33
N VAL A 332 8.02 0.50 10.53
CA VAL A 332 6.71 0.00 10.99
C VAL A 332 6.82 -1.43 11.52
N VAL A 333 7.72 -2.25 10.98
CA VAL A 333 7.95 -3.61 11.51
C VAL A 333 8.40 -3.53 12.96
N SER A 334 9.31 -2.60 13.30
CA SER A 334 9.73 -2.40 14.69
C SER A 334 8.60 -1.85 15.57
N GLN A 335 7.70 -1.05 15.02
CA GLN A 335 6.52 -0.55 15.76
C GLN A 335 5.48 -1.66 16.01
N LEU A 336 5.23 -2.52 15.02
CA LEU A 336 4.32 -3.66 15.17
C LEU A 336 4.84 -4.69 16.19
N LEU A 337 6.17 -4.78 16.35
CA LEU A 337 6.81 -5.66 17.32
C LEU A 337 7.09 -4.97 18.68
N GLN A 338 6.65 -3.73 18.89
CA GLN A 338 6.78 -3.02 20.18
C GLN A 338 6.24 -3.77 21.41
N PRO A 339 5.20 -4.61 21.33
CA PRO A 339 4.76 -5.40 22.48
C PRO A 339 5.87 -6.26 23.11
N VAL A 340 6.89 -6.63 22.34
CA VAL A 340 8.07 -7.39 22.82
C VAL A 340 9.10 -6.51 23.54
N GLN A 341 8.98 -5.18 23.45
CA GLN A 341 9.97 -4.23 23.97
C GLN A 341 10.00 -4.10 25.51
N GLY A 342 9.07 -4.72 26.23
CA GLY A 342 9.07 -4.72 27.71
C GLY A 342 10.34 -5.30 28.34
N LEU A 343 11.20 -5.97 27.56
CA LEU A 343 12.47 -6.56 27.98
C LEU A 343 13.72 -5.83 27.46
N ASP A 344 13.58 -4.66 26.78
CA ASP A 344 14.70 -3.98 26.12
C ASP A 344 15.49 -4.92 25.17
N ILE A 345 14.79 -5.75 24.42
CA ILE A 345 15.37 -6.69 23.46
C ILE A 345 15.69 -5.94 22.18
N ASN A 346 16.93 -6.03 21.70
CA ASN A 346 17.29 -5.60 20.36
C ASN A 346 16.88 -6.68 19.36
N LEU A 347 15.74 -6.51 18.71
CA LEU A 347 15.17 -7.50 17.80
C LEU A 347 16.18 -7.99 16.74
N LYS A 348 16.99 -7.09 16.18
CA LYS A 348 17.97 -7.43 15.14
C LYS A 348 19.09 -8.32 15.67
N GLU A 349 19.65 -7.96 16.83
CA GLU A 349 20.80 -8.65 17.40
C GLU A 349 20.42 -9.86 18.24
N ASP A 350 19.31 -9.76 18.98
CA ASP A 350 18.95 -10.76 19.99
C ASP A 350 17.99 -11.83 19.46
N ILE A 351 17.23 -11.52 18.38
CA ILE A 351 16.24 -12.44 17.79
C ILE A 351 16.60 -12.76 16.33
N PHE A 352 16.64 -11.74 15.45
CA PHE A 352 16.73 -12.01 14.02
C PHE A 352 18.05 -12.69 13.61
N SER A 353 19.16 -12.37 14.29
CA SER A 353 20.49 -12.86 13.92
C SER A 353 20.63 -14.40 13.91
N TRP A 354 19.84 -15.12 14.67
CA TRP A 354 19.91 -16.58 14.77
C TRP A 354 18.73 -17.33 14.13
N VAL A 355 17.71 -16.62 13.64
CA VAL A 355 16.56 -17.24 12.96
C VAL A 355 16.87 -17.43 11.47
N GLN A 356 17.34 -18.61 11.12
CA GLN A 356 17.79 -18.97 9.76
C GLN A 356 16.83 -19.89 9.02
N GLY A 357 15.91 -20.58 9.72
CA GLY A 357 14.87 -21.44 9.16
C GLY A 357 13.53 -20.72 9.00
N GLU A 358 12.46 -21.50 8.89
CA GLU A 358 11.10 -20.98 8.86
C GLU A 358 10.76 -20.23 10.16
N TYR A 359 9.94 -19.21 10.03
CA TYR A 359 9.38 -18.49 11.18
C TYR A 359 7.94 -18.05 10.94
N ALA A 360 7.20 -17.88 12.03
CA ALA A 360 5.91 -17.21 12.05
C ALA A 360 5.77 -16.35 13.31
N ILE A 361 5.31 -15.13 13.15
CA ILE A 361 4.97 -14.19 14.23
C ILE A 361 3.46 -13.99 14.20
N GLY A 362 2.80 -14.06 15.34
CA GLY A 362 1.36 -13.79 15.48
C GLY A 362 1.11 -12.74 16.55
N LEU A 363 0.17 -11.82 16.28
CA LEU A 363 -0.39 -10.91 17.29
C LEU A 363 -1.87 -11.25 17.48
N LEU A 364 -2.25 -11.53 18.73
CA LEU A 364 -3.62 -11.85 19.11
C LEU A 364 -4.21 -10.69 19.91
N PRO A 365 -5.06 -9.86 19.30
CA PRO A 365 -5.77 -8.81 20.02
C PRO A 365 -6.65 -9.39 21.13
N ARG A 366 -6.63 -8.76 22.30
CA ARG A 366 -7.47 -9.12 23.45
C ARG A 366 -8.35 -7.93 23.82
N PRO A 367 -9.66 -8.11 23.90
CA PRO A 367 -10.62 -6.99 24.14
C PRO A 367 -10.36 -6.18 25.42
N GLU A 368 -9.76 -6.82 26.43
CA GLU A 368 -9.52 -6.21 27.75
C GLU A 368 -8.07 -5.75 27.96
N GLN A 369 -7.22 -5.86 26.93
CA GLN A 369 -5.79 -5.54 27.05
C GLN A 369 -5.41 -4.42 26.07
N ALA A 370 -4.56 -3.51 26.51
CA ALA A 370 -4.04 -2.43 25.67
C ALA A 370 -3.05 -2.95 24.61
N ASN A 371 -2.37 -4.07 24.88
CA ASN A 371 -1.40 -4.69 23.97
C ASN A 371 -1.90 -6.09 23.58
N PRO A 372 -1.73 -6.50 22.31
CA PRO A 372 -2.05 -7.85 21.89
C PRO A 372 -1.08 -8.87 22.53
N ASP A 373 -1.54 -10.10 22.66
CA ASP A 373 -0.65 -11.20 22.97
C ASP A 373 0.24 -11.51 21.76
N PHE A 374 1.44 -11.97 22.06
CA PHE A 374 2.48 -12.24 21.08
C PHE A 374 2.79 -13.73 21.00
N ILE A 375 3.00 -14.21 19.77
CA ILE A 375 3.45 -15.57 19.45
C ILE A 375 4.63 -15.44 18.49
N PHE A 376 5.67 -16.24 18.73
CA PHE A 376 6.79 -16.36 17.83
C PHE A 376 7.18 -17.83 17.70
N VAL A 377 7.16 -18.35 16.50
CA VAL A 377 7.48 -19.72 16.14
C VAL A 377 8.70 -19.72 15.24
N VAL A 378 9.70 -20.50 15.55
CA VAL A 378 10.92 -20.60 14.76
C VAL A 378 11.31 -22.06 14.55
N GLU A 379 11.70 -22.40 13.35
CA GLU A 379 12.27 -23.70 13.02
C GLU A 379 13.62 -23.87 13.72
N LYS A 380 13.84 -25.02 14.32
CA LYS A 380 15.10 -25.33 14.99
C LYS A 380 16.23 -25.53 14.00
N THR A 381 17.28 -24.77 14.18
CA THR A 381 18.54 -24.84 13.45
C THR A 381 19.70 -25.01 14.43
N GLU A 382 20.91 -25.16 13.94
CA GLU A 382 22.12 -25.23 14.80
C GLU A 382 22.30 -23.97 15.65
N ALA A 383 21.80 -22.82 15.18
CA ALA A 383 21.89 -21.54 15.89
C ALA A 383 20.83 -21.36 17.00
N THR A 384 19.72 -22.11 16.96
CA THR A 384 18.58 -21.95 17.89
C THR A 384 18.94 -22.09 19.37
N PRO A 385 19.73 -23.10 19.81
CA PRO A 385 20.08 -23.22 21.24
C PRO A 385 20.86 -22.03 21.78
N ALA A 386 21.78 -21.46 20.97
CA ALA A 386 22.53 -20.27 21.34
C ALA A 386 21.61 -19.03 21.43
N GLY A 387 20.64 -18.91 20.51
CA GLY A 387 19.63 -17.86 20.54
C GLY A 387 18.76 -17.90 21.80
N ILE A 388 18.25 -19.08 22.17
CA ILE A 388 17.45 -19.27 23.40
C ILE A 388 18.28 -18.91 24.64
N SER A 389 19.53 -19.43 24.74
CA SER A 389 20.42 -19.13 25.85
C SER A 389 20.71 -17.63 26.00
N ARG A 390 20.78 -16.91 24.87
CA ARG A 390 20.92 -15.44 24.86
C ARG A 390 19.68 -14.75 25.41
N LEU A 391 18.48 -15.17 25.03
CA LEU A 391 17.22 -14.63 25.56
C LEU A 391 17.08 -14.89 27.06
N ASP A 392 17.43 -16.10 27.52
CA ASP A 392 17.46 -16.45 28.95
C ASP A 392 18.43 -15.57 29.74
N ALA A 393 19.61 -15.30 29.18
CA ALA A 393 20.59 -14.40 29.80
C ALA A 393 20.08 -12.95 29.87
N ILE A 394 19.40 -12.46 28.83
CA ILE A 394 18.77 -11.14 28.85
C ILE A 394 17.70 -11.08 29.92
N ALA A 395 16.80 -12.06 29.98
CA ALA A 395 15.76 -12.15 30.99
C ALA A 395 16.35 -12.15 32.41
N SER A 396 17.37 -12.95 32.63
CA SER A 396 18.08 -13.03 33.91
C SER A 396 18.75 -11.68 34.31
N SER A 397 19.35 -10.99 33.35
CA SER A 397 19.94 -9.65 33.57
C SER A 397 18.93 -8.60 34.01
N LYS A 398 17.65 -8.79 33.63
CA LYS A 398 16.50 -7.95 34.03
C LYS A 398 15.84 -8.40 35.33
N GLY A 399 16.45 -9.35 36.05
CA GLY A 399 15.95 -9.86 37.33
C GLY A 399 14.77 -10.82 37.19
N LEU A 400 14.60 -11.46 36.02
CA LEU A 400 13.67 -12.54 35.85
C LEU A 400 14.32 -13.89 36.18
N THR A 401 13.52 -14.82 36.64
CA THR A 401 13.92 -16.22 36.90
C THR A 401 13.30 -17.12 35.87
N LEU A 402 14.08 -18.07 35.35
CA LEU A 402 13.58 -19.13 34.50
C LEU A 402 12.95 -20.23 35.37
N ASN A 403 11.68 -20.48 35.20
CA ASN A 403 10.94 -21.54 35.88
C ASN A 403 10.30 -22.47 34.86
N THR A 404 10.13 -23.74 35.19
CA THR A 404 9.50 -24.73 34.33
C THR A 404 8.12 -25.09 34.88
N PHE A 405 7.13 -25.12 33.99
CA PHE A 405 5.74 -25.53 34.26
C PHE A 405 5.36 -26.70 33.37
N ASP A 406 4.55 -27.61 33.88
CA ASP A 406 3.90 -28.65 33.07
C ASP A 406 2.55 -28.11 32.59
N LEU A 407 2.33 -28.12 31.27
CA LEU A 407 1.08 -27.76 30.61
C LEU A 407 0.71 -28.90 29.68
N ASP A 408 -0.29 -29.70 30.03
CA ASP A 408 -0.76 -30.84 29.26
C ASP A 408 0.36 -31.84 28.87
N LYS A 409 1.25 -32.13 29.79
CA LYS A 409 2.44 -32.99 29.63
C LYS A 409 3.56 -32.37 28.77
N GLN A 410 3.46 -31.08 28.47
CA GLN A 410 4.49 -30.30 27.78
C GLN A 410 5.24 -29.45 28.81
N ASN A 411 6.56 -29.54 28.83
CA ASN A 411 7.39 -28.70 29.68
C ASN A 411 7.50 -27.29 29.07
N ILE A 412 7.01 -26.29 29.79
CA ILE A 412 7.03 -24.88 29.38
C ILE A 412 8.05 -24.14 30.27
N SER A 413 9.04 -23.53 29.65
CA SER A 413 9.95 -22.60 30.31
C SER A 413 9.30 -21.22 30.37
N ALA A 414 9.39 -20.56 31.52
CA ALA A 414 8.77 -19.23 31.72
C ALA A 414 9.73 -18.25 32.40
N TRP A 415 9.83 -17.05 31.87
CA TRP A 415 10.53 -15.94 32.50
C TRP A 415 9.59 -15.23 33.46
N THR A 416 9.87 -15.34 34.76
CA THR A 416 8.97 -14.86 35.80
C THR A 416 9.66 -13.87 36.73
N GLN A 417 8.91 -12.93 37.27
CA GLN A 417 9.33 -12.04 38.33
C GLN A 417 8.43 -12.25 39.56
N ILE A 418 9.03 -12.56 40.67
CA ILE A 418 8.34 -12.71 41.96
C ILE A 418 8.40 -11.39 42.69
N LYS A 419 7.27 -10.80 43.04
CA LYS A 419 7.15 -9.57 43.83
C LYS A 419 6.34 -9.85 45.10
N ALA A 420 6.82 -9.34 46.22
CA ALA A 420 6.03 -9.27 47.45
C ALA A 420 5.13 -8.00 47.38
N ALA A 421 3.83 -8.17 47.19
CA ALA A 421 2.86 -7.08 47.22
C ALA A 421 2.23 -6.98 48.64
N LYS A 422 2.15 -5.78 49.20
CA LYS A 422 1.41 -5.56 50.47
C LYS A 422 -0.09 -5.79 50.19
N VAL A 423 -0.72 -6.64 51.03
CA VAL A 423 -2.17 -6.84 50.96
C VAL A 423 -2.85 -5.58 51.45
N ALA A 424 -3.46 -4.79 50.57
CA ALA A 424 -4.31 -3.69 50.95
C ALA A 424 -5.51 -4.25 51.76
N ASN A 425 -5.78 -3.71 52.94
CA ASN A 425 -6.88 -4.12 53.86
C ASN A 425 -6.68 -5.42 54.65
N ALA A 426 -5.45 -5.86 54.91
CA ALA A 426 -5.22 -6.93 55.86
C ALA A 426 -5.47 -6.43 57.29
N GLN A 427 -6.33 -7.13 58.05
CA GLN A 427 -6.61 -6.84 59.46
C GLN A 427 -5.38 -6.97 60.39
N LYS A 428 -4.22 -7.40 59.87
CA LYS A 428 -2.95 -7.42 60.56
C LYS A 428 -1.90 -6.73 59.69
N PRO A 429 -1.15 -5.75 60.20
CA PRO A 429 -0.05 -5.11 59.49
C PRO A 429 1.06 -6.14 59.23
N GLY A 430 1.58 -6.18 57.99
CA GLY A 430 2.71 -7.04 57.59
C GLY A 430 2.34 -8.29 56.78
N LYS A 431 1.11 -8.50 56.32
CA LYS A 431 0.82 -9.56 55.35
C LYS A 431 1.26 -9.14 53.96
N TYR A 432 2.13 -9.96 53.36
CA TYR A 432 2.57 -9.86 51.96
C TYR A 432 1.94 -10.99 51.18
N LYS A 433 1.44 -10.67 49.98
CA LYS A 433 1.06 -11.66 48.95
C LYS A 433 2.23 -11.78 47.98
N ILE A 434 2.65 -12.98 47.71
CA ILE A 434 3.63 -13.26 46.66
C ILE A 434 2.86 -13.26 45.34
N GLU A 435 3.20 -12.36 44.45
CA GLU A 435 2.68 -12.30 43.10
C GLU A 435 3.80 -12.68 42.13
N ALA A 436 3.54 -13.70 41.32
CA ALA A 436 4.40 -14.08 40.20
C ALA A 436 3.84 -13.46 38.90
N LYS A 437 4.63 -12.63 38.25
CA LYS A 437 4.29 -12.08 36.93
C LYS A 437 5.11 -12.82 35.88
N VAL A 438 4.43 -13.39 34.88
CA VAL A 438 5.05 -13.99 33.70
C VAL A 438 5.30 -12.90 32.65
N TYR A 439 6.49 -12.87 32.07
CA TYR A 439 6.90 -11.91 31.03
C TYR A 439 7.02 -12.57 29.66
N GLY A 440 7.08 -13.88 29.61
CA GLY A 440 7.11 -14.69 28.40
C GLY A 440 7.32 -16.14 28.74
N VAL A 441 6.93 -17.01 27.83
CA VAL A 441 7.09 -18.46 27.95
C VAL A 441 7.59 -19.02 26.63
N HIS A 442 8.33 -20.15 26.71
CA HIS A 442 8.74 -20.86 25.51
C HIS A 442 8.76 -22.38 25.72
N THR A 443 8.65 -23.11 24.60
CA THR A 443 8.71 -24.58 24.59
C THR A 443 9.12 -25.09 23.22
N THR A 444 9.65 -26.31 23.20
CA THR A 444 9.93 -27.04 21.96
C THR A 444 8.75 -27.92 21.58
N GLN A 445 8.23 -27.78 20.35
CA GLN A 445 7.21 -28.66 19.78
C GLN A 445 7.67 -29.18 18.41
N GLY A 446 7.99 -30.47 18.34
CA GLY A 446 8.53 -31.08 17.11
C GLY A 446 9.83 -30.42 16.66
N ASN A 447 9.83 -29.91 15.42
CA ASN A 447 11.00 -29.19 14.86
C ASN A 447 10.97 -27.68 15.11
N TYR A 448 10.09 -27.19 16.00
CA TYR A 448 9.93 -25.75 16.24
C TYR A 448 10.17 -25.41 17.71
N GLU A 449 10.73 -24.23 17.92
CA GLU A 449 10.72 -23.53 19.21
C GLU A 449 9.63 -22.49 19.17
N ILE A 450 8.78 -22.45 20.19
CA ILE A 450 7.61 -21.59 20.28
C ILE A 450 7.74 -20.70 21.49
N PHE A 451 7.55 -19.40 21.27
CA PHE A 451 7.51 -18.36 22.30
C PHE A 451 6.13 -17.74 22.35
N ALA A 452 5.62 -17.45 23.55
CA ALA A 452 4.36 -16.76 23.75
C ALA A 452 4.44 -15.77 24.92
N SER A 453 3.57 -14.75 24.90
CA SER A 453 3.53 -13.71 25.95
C SER A 453 3.16 -14.25 27.33
N ASN A 454 2.37 -15.33 27.39
CA ASN A 454 1.87 -15.93 28.64
C ASN A 454 1.46 -17.39 28.43
N LEU A 455 1.10 -18.07 29.54
CA LEU A 455 0.71 -19.48 29.52
C LEU A 455 -0.62 -19.74 28.80
N GLU A 456 -1.58 -18.81 28.87
CA GLU A 456 -2.86 -18.94 28.19
C GLU A 456 -2.66 -18.93 26.67
N THR A 457 -1.90 -17.97 26.15
CA THR A 457 -1.53 -17.91 24.74
C THR A 457 -0.72 -19.14 24.31
N MET A 458 0.20 -19.64 25.14
CA MET A 458 0.93 -20.88 24.85
C MET A 458 -0.03 -22.07 24.72
N ASN A 459 -1.02 -22.17 25.60
CA ASN A 459 -2.03 -23.22 25.52
C ASN A 459 -2.85 -23.13 24.22
N GLU A 460 -3.25 -21.92 23.81
CA GLU A 460 -3.93 -21.71 22.51
C GLU A 460 -3.06 -22.19 21.33
N VAL A 461 -1.76 -21.86 21.35
CA VAL A 461 -0.80 -22.23 20.31
C VAL A 461 -0.63 -23.75 20.22
N LEU A 462 -0.45 -24.43 21.34
CA LEU A 462 -0.27 -25.88 21.38
C LEU A 462 -1.51 -26.64 20.90
N ASN A 463 -2.69 -26.05 21.06
CA ASN A 463 -3.99 -26.59 20.63
C ASN A 463 -4.47 -26.00 19.29
N ALA A 464 -3.68 -25.17 18.60
CA ALA A 464 -4.12 -24.48 17.38
C ALA A 464 -4.28 -25.37 16.15
N LYS A 465 -3.73 -26.60 16.13
CA LYS A 465 -3.57 -27.43 14.93
C LYS A 465 -4.77 -27.45 13.98
N ASP A 466 -5.98 -27.65 14.48
CA ASP A 466 -7.20 -27.70 13.67
C ASP A 466 -7.89 -26.33 13.50
N ASN A 467 -7.46 -25.33 14.27
CA ASN A 467 -7.95 -23.94 14.24
C ASN A 467 -6.78 -22.97 14.08
N SER A 468 -5.81 -23.34 13.28
CA SER A 468 -4.64 -22.53 12.96
C SER A 468 -4.91 -21.62 11.77
N LEU A 469 -4.07 -20.59 11.62
CA LEU A 469 -4.14 -19.69 10.48
C LEU A 469 -3.95 -20.44 9.16
N SER A 470 -3.06 -21.44 9.11
CA SER A 470 -2.87 -22.29 7.92
C SER A 470 -4.12 -23.10 7.53
N SER A 471 -4.99 -23.45 8.49
CA SER A 471 -6.27 -24.13 8.25
C SER A 471 -7.41 -23.16 7.95
N ASP A 472 -7.26 -21.87 8.28
CA ASP A 472 -8.30 -20.86 8.10
C ASP A 472 -8.59 -20.59 6.61
N ARG A 473 -9.88 -20.57 6.26
CA ARG A 473 -10.32 -20.37 4.88
C ARG A 473 -10.03 -18.95 4.37
N LYS A 474 -10.14 -17.94 5.24
CA LYS A 474 -9.89 -16.54 4.89
C LYS A 474 -8.41 -16.38 4.51
N PHE A 475 -7.50 -16.84 5.38
CA PHE A 475 -6.07 -16.80 5.11
C PHE A 475 -5.71 -17.55 3.82
N ARG A 476 -6.20 -18.78 3.63
CA ARG A 476 -5.93 -19.55 2.40
C ARG A 476 -6.41 -18.86 1.13
N ASN A 477 -7.57 -18.20 1.17
CA ASN A 477 -8.04 -17.40 0.03
C ASN A 477 -7.13 -16.22 -0.27
N ASN A 478 -6.60 -15.57 0.77
CA ASN A 478 -5.67 -14.45 0.63
C ASN A 478 -4.36 -14.86 -0.02
N ILE A 479 -3.71 -15.90 0.51
CA ILE A 479 -2.42 -16.33 -0.03
C ILE A 479 -2.53 -16.94 -1.44
N ALA A 480 -3.69 -17.53 -1.79
CA ALA A 480 -3.94 -18.05 -3.13
C ALA A 480 -4.05 -16.93 -4.19
N ALA A 481 -4.30 -15.69 -3.78
CA ALA A 481 -4.33 -14.52 -4.66
C ALA A 481 -2.95 -13.89 -4.88
N ILE A 482 -1.96 -14.26 -4.06
CA ILE A 482 -0.57 -13.78 -4.17
C ILE A 482 0.21 -14.69 -5.12
N PRO A 483 1.01 -14.12 -6.05
CA PRO A 483 1.88 -14.90 -6.91
C PRO A 483 2.85 -15.79 -6.12
N GLN A 484 3.17 -16.94 -6.72
CA GLN A 484 4.14 -17.91 -6.20
C GLN A 484 5.18 -18.23 -7.28
N PRO A 485 6.44 -18.47 -6.91
CA PRO A 485 7.00 -18.46 -5.54
C PRO A 485 7.13 -17.03 -4.97
N ASN A 486 7.20 -16.89 -3.64
CA ASN A 486 7.30 -15.61 -2.95
C ASN A 486 8.22 -15.68 -1.72
N GLN A 487 8.43 -14.56 -1.03
CA GLN A 487 9.40 -14.45 0.07
C GLN A 487 8.76 -14.44 1.47
N GLY A 488 7.51 -14.86 1.57
CA GLY A 488 6.75 -14.85 2.81
C GLY A 488 5.54 -13.93 2.76
N TYR A 489 4.88 -13.77 3.89
CA TYR A 489 3.59 -13.10 3.99
C TYR A 489 3.54 -12.18 5.21
N VAL A 490 2.89 -11.03 5.03
CA VAL A 490 2.30 -10.25 6.11
C VAL A 490 0.79 -10.33 5.90
N PHE A 491 0.10 -11.02 6.78
CA PHE A 491 -1.36 -11.13 6.77
C PHE A 491 -1.95 -10.28 7.89
N LEU A 492 -3.05 -9.60 7.59
CA LEU A 492 -3.76 -8.77 8.54
C LEU A 492 -5.27 -9.01 8.39
N ASP A 493 -5.91 -9.44 9.47
CA ASP A 493 -7.36 -9.43 9.61
C ASP A 493 -7.82 -8.02 9.97
N TRP A 494 -8.55 -7.37 9.06
CA TRP A 494 -8.93 -5.97 9.24
C TRP A 494 -9.85 -5.75 10.43
N ALA A 495 -10.86 -6.60 10.58
CA ALA A 495 -11.85 -6.45 11.65
C ALA A 495 -11.23 -6.55 13.05
N THR A 496 -10.26 -7.44 13.19
CA THR A 496 -9.60 -7.73 14.48
C THR A 496 -8.47 -6.75 14.80
N SER A 497 -7.78 -6.22 13.76
CA SER A 497 -6.56 -5.41 13.95
C SER A 497 -6.78 -3.91 13.75
N ARG A 498 -7.93 -3.49 13.25
CA ARG A 498 -8.23 -2.10 12.91
C ARG A 498 -7.87 -1.12 14.03
N GLU A 499 -8.35 -1.37 15.24
CA GLU A 499 -8.15 -0.48 16.38
C GLU A 499 -6.66 -0.31 16.73
N ILE A 500 -5.88 -1.41 16.70
CA ILE A 500 -4.44 -1.38 16.95
C ILE A 500 -3.74 -0.56 15.86
N LEU A 501 -4.11 -0.78 14.59
CA LEU A 501 -3.51 -0.07 13.47
C LEU A 501 -3.84 1.42 13.47
N GLU A 502 -5.08 1.80 13.75
CA GLU A 502 -5.49 3.20 13.85
C GLU A 502 -4.73 3.96 14.95
N ASN A 503 -4.39 3.28 16.04
CA ASN A 503 -3.61 3.87 17.13
C ASN A 503 -2.13 4.04 16.76
N GLN A 504 -1.57 3.11 15.98
CA GLN A 504 -0.17 3.17 15.54
C GLN A 504 0.04 4.00 14.27
N LEU A 505 -0.96 4.06 13.40
CA LEU A 505 -0.93 4.76 12.11
C LEU A 505 -2.11 5.73 11.98
N PRO A 506 -2.06 6.91 12.61
CA PRO A 506 -3.18 7.87 12.62
C PRO A 506 -3.67 8.28 11.22
N ILE A 507 -2.81 8.18 10.19
CA ILE A 507 -3.18 8.44 8.79
C ILE A 507 -4.28 7.50 8.30
N LEU A 508 -4.42 6.29 8.86
CA LEU A 508 -5.47 5.35 8.51
C LEU A 508 -6.86 5.91 8.82
N LYS A 509 -7.03 6.65 9.91
CA LYS A 509 -8.31 7.30 10.24
C LYS A 509 -8.73 8.28 9.15
N LEU A 510 -7.77 9.04 8.60
CA LEU A 510 -8.05 9.95 7.50
C LEU A 510 -8.38 9.16 6.22
N ALA A 511 -7.62 8.11 5.92
CA ALA A 511 -7.87 7.25 4.77
C ALA A 511 -9.25 6.57 4.85
N GLU A 512 -9.67 6.12 6.03
CA GLU A 512 -11.00 5.54 6.25
C GLU A 512 -12.14 6.54 6.02
N ILE A 513 -11.98 7.79 6.45
CA ILE A 513 -12.97 8.84 6.19
C ILE A 513 -13.10 9.08 4.69
N LEU A 514 -11.98 9.12 3.99
CA LEU A 514 -11.91 9.43 2.58
C LEU A 514 -12.34 8.25 1.68
N ALA A 515 -12.05 7.02 2.06
CA ALA A 515 -12.35 5.79 1.32
C ALA A 515 -13.30 4.86 2.10
N LYS A 516 -14.27 5.45 2.78
CA LYS A 516 -15.20 4.75 3.69
C LYS A 516 -15.82 3.47 3.10
N PRO A 517 -16.36 3.47 1.85
CA PRO A 517 -16.96 2.27 1.28
C PRO A 517 -15.95 1.12 1.10
N PHE A 518 -14.71 1.43 0.75
CA PHE A 518 -13.65 0.44 0.64
C PHE A 518 -13.36 -0.20 2.01
N PHE A 519 -13.11 0.61 3.04
CA PHE A 519 -12.77 0.12 4.37
C PHE A 519 -13.94 -0.62 5.07
N GLN A 520 -15.18 -0.26 4.75
CA GLN A 520 -16.37 -0.99 5.24
C GLN A 520 -16.46 -2.41 4.67
N ASN A 521 -16.00 -2.62 3.45
CA ASN A 521 -16.00 -3.90 2.77
C ASN A 521 -14.68 -4.68 2.93
N LEU A 522 -13.64 -4.06 3.48
CA LEU A 522 -12.33 -4.68 3.69
C LEU A 522 -12.42 -5.74 4.80
N ARG A 523 -12.00 -6.96 4.50
CA ARG A 523 -11.97 -8.09 5.45
C ARG A 523 -10.57 -8.42 5.93
N SER A 524 -9.63 -8.42 5.01
CA SER A 524 -8.25 -8.70 5.31
C SER A 524 -7.35 -8.18 4.21
N LEU A 525 -6.08 -8.03 4.52
CA LEU A 525 -5.06 -7.75 3.52
C LEU A 525 -3.87 -8.69 3.70
N THR A 526 -3.22 -9.00 2.59
CA THR A 526 -1.99 -9.78 2.59
C THR A 526 -0.95 -9.10 1.72
N ILE A 527 0.23 -8.91 2.28
CA ILE A 527 1.38 -8.34 1.59
C ILE A 527 2.39 -9.45 1.36
N SER A 528 2.99 -9.47 0.18
CA SER A 528 4.08 -10.37 -0.13
C SER A 528 5.00 -9.73 -1.16
N SER A 529 6.23 -10.23 -1.22
CA SER A 529 7.16 -9.94 -2.30
C SER A 529 7.48 -11.23 -3.05
N TYR A 530 7.69 -11.10 -4.33
CA TYR A 530 8.01 -12.21 -5.22
C TYR A 530 9.06 -11.76 -6.23
N ASP A 531 9.68 -12.71 -6.89
CA ASP A 531 10.82 -12.42 -7.75
C ASP A 531 10.44 -11.58 -8.97
N GLY A 532 11.38 -10.74 -9.38
CA GLY A 532 11.35 -10.01 -10.64
C GLY A 532 12.50 -10.44 -11.52
N ASP A 533 12.50 -9.97 -12.76
CA ASP A 533 13.66 -10.08 -13.66
C ASP A 533 14.85 -9.29 -13.09
N THR A 534 16.03 -9.52 -13.65
CA THR A 534 17.27 -8.82 -13.28
C THR A 534 17.06 -7.30 -13.20
N GLY A 535 17.32 -6.71 -12.04
CA GLY A 535 17.10 -5.28 -11.80
C GLY A 535 15.66 -4.86 -11.50
N LEU A 536 14.74 -5.82 -11.35
CA LEU A 536 13.35 -5.58 -10.97
C LEU A 536 13.03 -6.30 -9.67
N PHE A 537 12.27 -5.63 -8.82
CA PHE A 537 11.68 -6.24 -7.64
C PHE A 537 10.15 -6.13 -7.70
N LYS A 538 9.47 -7.23 -7.47
CA LYS A 538 8.01 -7.29 -7.47
C LYS A 538 7.46 -7.58 -6.08
N GLY A 539 6.34 -6.95 -5.77
CA GLY A 539 5.55 -7.21 -4.58
C GLY A 539 4.08 -6.97 -4.84
N GLY A 540 3.25 -7.27 -3.87
CA GLY A 540 1.83 -7.03 -3.99
C GLY A 540 1.11 -6.96 -2.65
N ILE A 541 0.01 -6.24 -2.66
CA ILE A 541 -0.95 -6.15 -1.56
C ILE A 541 -2.28 -6.66 -2.08
N PHE A 542 -2.73 -7.79 -1.55
CA PHE A 542 -4.07 -8.28 -1.85
C PHE A 542 -5.05 -7.79 -0.77
N PHE A 543 -6.11 -7.13 -1.20
CA PHE A 543 -7.22 -6.66 -0.38
C PHE A 543 -8.41 -7.59 -0.58
N GLN A 544 -8.75 -8.39 0.43
CA GLN A 544 -9.96 -9.21 0.41
C GLN A 544 -11.16 -8.35 0.78
N LEU A 545 -12.20 -8.37 -0.07
CA LEU A 545 -13.42 -7.59 0.12
C LEU A 545 -14.64 -8.51 0.28
N ASP A 546 -15.63 -8.06 1.06
CA ASP A 546 -16.85 -8.85 1.37
C ASP A 546 -17.74 -9.14 0.17
N SER A 547 -17.73 -8.25 -0.79
CA SER A 547 -18.74 -8.18 -1.84
C SER A 547 -18.19 -8.46 -3.24
N LEU A 548 -17.01 -9.05 -3.35
CA LEU A 548 -16.42 -9.50 -4.62
C LEU A 548 -16.60 -10.98 -4.88
#